data_b1e4ee70f146f4daa578c845d45fbe82
#
_entry.id   b1e4ee70f146f4daa578c845d45fbe82
#
_cell.length_a   1.000
_cell.length_b   1.000
_cell.length_c   1.000
_cell.angle_alpha   90.00
_cell.angle_beta   90.00
_cell.angle_gamma   90.00
#
_symmetry.space_group_name_H-M   'P 1'
#
loop_
_entity.id
_entity.type
_entity.pdbx_description
1 polymer ?
#
loop_
_entity_poly.entity_id
_entity_poly.type
_entity_poly.pdbx_seq_one_letter_code
_entity_poly.pdbx_strand_id
1 'polypeptide(L)'
;NSEGQRLIGILSETRDVSYAVLPAPVADAAPVSATDIANWYKAHPDDFRTPEMVAIEYVDVDASALAPPAAADENSLRERYEQEKARFVEPEQRLTSHILVKTDPKADPATLKAAELRAQDLLKQAKAAGADFAALARQHSEDEGSKSGGGDLGWVSKNGQMVKPFEDAVFTTAAGTISGPIKSDFGWHIIQVREMKPGREMPFEQARPELERMLAEAARERVYND
;
A
#
# COMPACT_ATOMS: atom_id res chain seq x y z
N ASN A 1 17.12 32.36 33.24
CA ASN A 1 17.11 31.29 32.26
C ASN A 1 17.51 29.99 32.96
N SER A 2 16.54 29.11 33.23
CA SER A 2 16.71 27.91 34.08
C SER A 2 17.76 26.92 33.55
N GLU A 3 17.97 26.84 32.25
CA GLU A 3 18.98 25.99 31.64
C GLU A 3 20.41 26.48 31.90
N GLY A 4 20.63 27.81 31.84
CA GLY A 4 21.95 28.39 32.16
C GLY A 4 22.36 28.17 33.62
N GLN A 5 21.40 28.29 34.55
CA GLN A 5 21.65 28.02 35.98
C GLN A 5 21.93 26.54 36.23
N ARG A 6 21.27 25.63 35.54
CA ARG A 6 21.52 24.19 35.62
C ARG A 6 22.88 23.81 35.07
N LEU A 7 23.31 24.41 33.95
CA LEU A 7 24.63 24.20 33.37
C LEU A 7 25.74 24.71 34.29
N ILE A 8 25.58 25.91 34.88
CA ILE A 8 26.52 26.45 35.85
C ILE A 8 26.63 25.57 37.10
N GLY A 9 25.48 25.04 37.58
CA GLY A 9 25.45 24.10 38.69
C GLY A 9 26.26 22.81 38.41
N ILE A 10 26.15 22.25 37.21
CA ILE A 10 26.91 21.05 36.82
C ILE A 10 28.42 21.37 36.68
N LEU A 11 28.76 22.51 36.09
CA LEU A 11 30.15 22.91 35.88
C LEU A 11 30.88 23.36 37.18
N SER A 12 30.15 23.78 38.19
CA SER A 12 30.67 24.16 39.51
C SER A 12 30.59 23.07 40.56
N GLU A 13 30.06 21.87 40.18
CA GLU A 13 29.99 20.73 41.09
C GLU A 13 31.39 20.20 41.37
N THR A 14 31.78 20.23 42.62
CA THR A 14 33.02 19.60 43.13
C THR A 14 32.63 18.38 43.94
N ARG A 15 33.35 17.28 43.72
CA ARG A 15 33.11 16.03 44.46
C ARG A 15 34.41 15.63 45.14
N ASP A 16 34.35 15.40 46.43
CA ASP A 16 35.41 14.77 47.15
C ASP A 16 35.33 13.25 46.96
N VAL A 17 36.34 12.68 46.39
CA VAL A 17 36.43 11.24 46.18
C VAL A 17 37.59 10.65 46.98
N SER A 18 37.30 9.60 47.70
CA SER A 18 38.32 8.77 48.36
C SER A 18 38.51 7.50 47.54
N TYR A 19 39.72 7.13 47.30
CA TYR A 19 40.03 5.90 46.59
C TYR A 19 41.11 5.13 47.30
N ALA A 20 41.07 3.81 47.18
CA ALA A 20 42.14 2.93 47.66
C ALA A 20 42.78 2.27 46.42
N VAL A 21 44.07 2.31 46.36
CA VAL A 21 44.84 1.58 45.34
C VAL A 21 45.18 0.22 45.91
N LEU A 22 44.57 -0.80 45.34
CA LEU A 22 44.94 -2.17 45.64
C LEU A 22 46.17 -2.53 44.82
N PRO A 23 47.24 -3.04 45.44
CA PRO A 23 48.39 -3.52 44.67
C PRO A 23 47.94 -4.69 43.77
N ALA A 24 48.56 -4.81 42.62
CA ALA A 24 48.34 -5.95 41.74
C ALA A 24 48.65 -7.24 42.53
N PRO A 25 47.77 -8.26 42.41
CA PRO A 25 48.03 -9.54 43.08
C PRO A 25 49.37 -10.10 42.61
N VAL A 26 50.16 -10.51 43.58
CA VAL A 26 51.45 -11.16 43.30
C VAL A 26 51.12 -12.54 42.72
N ALA A 27 51.67 -12.84 41.56
CA ALA A 27 51.49 -14.15 40.96
C ALA A 27 52.01 -15.24 41.89
N ASP A 28 51.17 -16.19 42.23
CA ASP A 28 51.59 -17.39 42.96
C ASP A 28 52.52 -18.19 42.04
N ALA A 29 53.78 -18.30 42.45
CA ALA A 29 54.78 -19.02 41.68
C ALA A 29 54.81 -20.53 42.02
N ALA A 30 53.88 -20.97 42.85
CA ALA A 30 53.79 -22.39 43.22
C ALA A 30 53.34 -23.22 41.98
N PRO A 31 53.99 -24.32 41.68
CA PRO A 31 53.60 -25.17 40.56
C PRO A 31 52.21 -25.74 40.81
N VAL A 32 51.32 -25.56 39.84
CA VAL A 32 49.95 -26.14 39.88
C VAL A 32 50.06 -27.66 39.84
N SER A 33 49.41 -28.34 40.79
CA SER A 33 49.48 -29.79 40.86
C SER A 33 48.72 -30.47 39.72
N ALA A 34 49.12 -31.66 39.32
CA ALA A 34 48.43 -32.45 38.32
C ALA A 34 46.96 -32.74 38.73
N THR A 35 46.70 -32.84 40.04
CA THR A 35 45.38 -33.02 40.60
C THR A 35 44.50 -31.77 40.40
N ASP A 36 45.04 -30.60 40.62
CA ASP A 36 44.29 -29.34 40.43
C ASP A 36 43.98 -29.12 38.95
N ILE A 37 44.90 -29.41 38.06
CA ILE A 37 44.68 -29.37 36.60
C ILE A 37 43.55 -30.34 36.21
N ALA A 38 43.57 -31.56 36.73
CA ALA A 38 42.53 -32.56 36.43
C ALA A 38 41.16 -32.14 36.97
N ASN A 39 41.15 -31.56 38.18
CA ASN A 39 39.90 -31.06 38.76
C ASN A 39 39.33 -29.87 38.00
N TRP A 40 40.20 -28.93 37.60
CA TRP A 40 39.80 -27.77 36.77
C TRP A 40 39.18 -28.24 35.43
N TYR A 41 39.89 -29.12 34.74
CA TYR A 41 39.40 -29.67 33.45
C TYR A 41 38.02 -30.34 33.60
N LYS A 42 37.81 -31.08 34.66
CA LYS A 42 36.50 -31.74 34.95
C LYS A 42 35.41 -30.72 35.30
N ALA A 43 35.80 -29.63 35.97
CA ALA A 43 34.82 -28.61 36.41
C ALA A 43 34.44 -27.64 35.26
N HIS A 44 35.26 -27.54 34.23
CA HIS A 44 35.09 -26.61 33.12
C HIS A 44 35.08 -27.30 31.75
N PRO A 45 34.17 -28.30 31.55
CA PRO A 45 34.15 -29.08 30.31
C PRO A 45 33.83 -28.23 29.06
N ASP A 46 33.12 -27.12 29.25
CA ASP A 46 32.70 -26.26 28.13
C ASP A 46 33.86 -25.41 27.58
N ASP A 47 34.85 -25.09 28.42
CA ASP A 47 36.05 -24.35 28.01
C ASP A 47 36.96 -25.17 27.09
N PHE A 48 36.82 -26.49 27.12
CA PHE A 48 37.64 -27.45 26.37
C PHE A 48 36.88 -28.18 25.25
N ARG A 49 35.64 -27.75 24.96
CA ARG A 49 34.90 -28.30 23.83
C ARG A 49 35.23 -27.55 22.57
N THR A 50 35.59 -28.26 21.55
CA THR A 50 35.61 -27.69 20.21
C THR A 50 34.18 -27.46 19.73
N PRO A 51 33.88 -26.32 19.10
CA PRO A 51 32.58 -26.10 18.48
C PRO A 51 32.24 -27.23 17.51
N GLU A 52 30.99 -27.64 17.52
CA GLU A 52 30.49 -28.57 16.52
C GLU A 52 30.65 -27.93 15.14
N MET A 53 31.29 -28.64 14.23
CA MET A 53 31.44 -28.24 12.84
C MET A 53 30.73 -29.24 11.95
N VAL A 54 29.93 -28.72 11.06
CA VAL A 54 29.22 -29.51 10.05
C VAL A 54 29.81 -29.16 8.69
N ALA A 55 30.28 -30.17 7.94
CA ALA A 55 30.57 -30.01 6.53
C ALA A 55 29.30 -30.31 5.74
N ILE A 56 28.91 -29.36 4.91
CA ILE A 56 27.76 -29.50 4.02
C ILE A 56 28.27 -29.48 2.57
N GLU A 57 27.70 -30.33 1.77
CA GLU A 57 27.83 -30.26 0.32
C GLU A 57 26.48 -29.80 -0.23
N TYR A 58 26.52 -28.92 -1.18
CA TYR A 58 25.31 -28.43 -1.84
C TYR A 58 25.58 -28.21 -3.33
N VAL A 59 24.51 -28.28 -4.12
CA VAL A 59 24.52 -27.89 -5.51
C VAL A 59 23.74 -26.57 -5.62
N ASP A 60 24.42 -25.59 -6.17
CA ASP A 60 23.79 -24.30 -6.49
C ASP A 60 23.38 -24.33 -7.97
N VAL A 61 22.08 -24.26 -8.24
CA VAL A 61 21.53 -24.17 -9.60
C VAL A 61 21.05 -22.72 -9.81
N ASP A 62 21.87 -21.96 -10.51
CA ASP A 62 21.52 -20.59 -10.88
C ASP A 62 20.66 -20.59 -12.16
N ALA A 63 19.41 -20.17 -12.03
CA ALA A 63 18.50 -20.05 -13.16
C ALA A 63 19.01 -19.08 -14.25
N SER A 64 19.88 -18.12 -13.91
CA SER A 64 20.50 -17.21 -14.87
C SER A 64 21.57 -17.88 -15.74
N ALA A 65 22.17 -18.99 -15.26
CA ALA A 65 23.15 -19.77 -15.99
C ALA A 65 22.52 -20.74 -16.98
N LEU A 66 21.20 -20.94 -16.92
CA LEU A 66 20.50 -21.79 -17.90
C LEU A 66 20.50 -21.11 -19.27
N ALA A 67 20.62 -21.94 -20.32
CA ALA A 67 20.55 -21.43 -21.68
C ALA A 67 19.26 -20.59 -21.87
N PRO A 68 19.37 -19.45 -22.56
CA PRO A 68 18.17 -18.64 -22.81
C PRO A 68 17.15 -19.49 -23.57
N PRO A 69 15.87 -19.45 -23.16
CA PRO A 69 14.83 -20.17 -23.88
C PRO A 69 14.76 -19.71 -25.33
N ALA A 70 14.30 -20.57 -26.21
CA ALA A 70 14.01 -20.17 -27.59
C ALA A 70 13.06 -18.99 -27.62
N ALA A 71 13.28 -18.07 -28.57
CA ALA A 71 12.36 -16.94 -28.75
C ALA A 71 10.93 -17.46 -28.93
N ALA A 72 9.99 -16.83 -28.24
CA ALA A 72 8.57 -17.18 -28.39
C ALA A 72 8.13 -16.87 -29.82
N ASP A 73 7.37 -17.77 -30.40
CA ASP A 73 6.79 -17.55 -31.73
C ASP A 73 5.63 -16.52 -31.65
N GLU A 74 5.30 -15.93 -32.78
CA GLU A 74 4.30 -14.89 -32.92
C GLU A 74 2.91 -15.33 -32.40
N ASN A 75 2.53 -16.58 -32.59
CA ASN A 75 1.23 -17.10 -32.17
C ASN A 75 1.17 -17.18 -30.64
N SER A 76 2.21 -17.72 -30.02
CA SER A 76 2.33 -17.77 -28.56
C SER A 76 2.30 -16.38 -27.91
N LEU A 77 2.93 -15.38 -28.54
CA LEU A 77 2.90 -14.00 -28.08
C LEU A 77 1.49 -13.41 -28.19
N ARG A 78 0.77 -13.64 -29.29
CA ARG A 78 -0.62 -13.18 -29.47
C ARG A 78 -1.59 -13.85 -28.52
N GLU A 79 -1.48 -15.15 -28.36
CA GLU A 79 -2.28 -15.90 -27.38
C GLU A 79 -2.06 -15.35 -25.97
N ARG A 80 -0.82 -15.09 -25.59
CA ARG A 80 -0.49 -14.52 -24.29
C ARG A 80 -1.04 -13.12 -24.13
N TYR A 81 -0.97 -12.28 -25.18
CA TYR A 81 -1.56 -10.94 -25.17
C TYR A 81 -3.05 -10.99 -24.90
N GLU A 82 -3.80 -11.87 -25.58
CA GLU A 82 -5.24 -11.98 -25.36
C GLU A 82 -5.58 -12.51 -23.95
N GLN A 83 -4.79 -13.47 -23.44
CA GLN A 83 -4.95 -13.98 -22.07
C GLN A 83 -4.69 -12.91 -21.00
N GLU A 84 -3.70 -12.06 -21.24
CA GLU A 84 -3.25 -11.01 -20.31
C GLU A 84 -3.81 -9.62 -20.67
N LYS A 85 -4.78 -9.55 -21.54
CA LYS A 85 -5.30 -8.29 -22.12
C LYS A 85 -5.63 -7.24 -21.06
N ALA A 86 -6.16 -7.66 -19.92
CA ALA A 86 -6.49 -6.79 -18.81
C ALA A 86 -5.28 -6.02 -18.24
N ARG A 87 -4.05 -6.54 -18.39
CA ARG A 87 -2.80 -5.88 -17.98
C ARG A 87 -2.37 -4.76 -18.92
N PHE A 88 -2.84 -4.83 -20.16
CA PHE A 88 -2.49 -3.90 -21.24
C PHE A 88 -3.60 -2.87 -21.51
N VAL A 89 -4.61 -2.83 -20.64
CA VAL A 89 -5.72 -1.87 -20.71
C VAL A 89 -5.64 -0.92 -19.52
N GLU A 90 -5.43 0.34 -19.80
CA GLU A 90 -5.66 1.42 -18.85
C GLU A 90 -7.16 1.74 -18.86
N PRO A 91 -7.88 1.51 -17.77
CA PRO A 91 -9.31 1.80 -17.74
C PRO A 91 -9.58 3.30 -17.84
N GLU A 92 -10.71 3.66 -18.42
CA GLU A 92 -11.21 5.03 -18.35
C GLU A 92 -11.36 5.47 -16.89
N GLN A 93 -10.94 6.70 -16.60
CA GLN A 93 -11.05 7.30 -15.28
C GLN A 93 -11.81 8.62 -15.33
N ARG A 94 -12.58 8.88 -14.29
CA ARG A 94 -13.37 10.11 -14.11
C ARG A 94 -13.01 10.78 -12.80
N LEU A 95 -12.58 12.04 -12.87
CA LEU A 95 -12.36 12.85 -11.67
C LEU A 95 -13.72 13.30 -11.14
N THR A 96 -14.13 12.72 -10.02
CA THR A 96 -15.54 12.75 -9.60
C THR A 96 -15.68 13.37 -8.22
N SER A 97 -16.72 14.17 -8.05
CA SER A 97 -17.21 14.58 -6.74
C SER A 97 -18.69 14.23 -6.60
N HIS A 98 -19.17 14.02 -5.37
CA HIS A 98 -20.59 13.74 -5.14
C HIS A 98 -21.15 14.41 -3.89
N ILE A 99 -22.48 14.51 -3.86
CA ILE A 99 -23.29 14.85 -2.69
C ILE A 99 -24.21 13.67 -2.45
N LEU A 100 -24.19 13.12 -1.23
CA LEU A 100 -25.10 12.05 -0.80
C LEU A 100 -26.21 12.62 0.08
N VAL A 101 -27.45 12.32 -0.27
CA VAL A 101 -28.60 12.38 0.62
C VAL A 101 -28.93 10.98 1.06
N LYS A 102 -28.51 10.61 2.27
CA LYS A 102 -28.58 9.25 2.79
C LYS A 102 -30.03 8.84 3.06
N THR A 103 -30.35 7.59 2.72
CA THR A 103 -31.65 7.00 3.05
C THR A 103 -31.47 5.54 3.44
N ASP A 104 -32.27 5.09 4.39
CA ASP A 104 -32.43 3.64 4.61
C ASP A 104 -33.37 3.09 3.52
N PRO A 105 -33.00 2.06 2.77
CA PRO A 105 -33.87 1.41 1.78
C PRO A 105 -35.20 0.94 2.35
N LYS A 106 -35.26 0.72 3.66
CA LYS A 106 -36.45 0.27 4.39
C LYS A 106 -37.23 1.41 5.05
N ALA A 107 -36.81 2.67 4.84
CA ALA A 107 -37.53 3.82 5.36
C ALA A 107 -38.97 3.90 4.79
N ASP A 108 -39.85 4.54 5.51
CA ASP A 108 -41.23 4.76 5.05
C ASP A 108 -41.28 5.60 3.75
N PRO A 109 -42.35 5.44 2.96
CA PRO A 109 -42.45 6.15 1.67
C PRO A 109 -42.36 7.67 1.76
N ALA A 110 -42.83 8.27 2.85
CA ALA A 110 -42.80 9.72 3.01
C ALA A 110 -41.34 10.20 3.23
N THR A 111 -40.57 9.49 4.05
CA THR A 111 -39.15 9.75 4.27
C THR A 111 -38.35 9.59 2.96
N LEU A 112 -38.59 8.51 2.19
CA LEU A 112 -37.93 8.30 0.90
C LEU A 112 -38.26 9.43 -0.09
N LYS A 113 -39.53 9.89 -0.12
CA LYS A 113 -39.94 10.99 -0.98
C LYS A 113 -39.35 12.33 -0.57
N ALA A 114 -39.27 12.60 0.72
CA ALA A 114 -38.62 13.80 1.24
C ALA A 114 -37.12 13.87 0.85
N ALA A 115 -36.40 12.74 0.96
CA ALA A 115 -35.01 12.65 0.55
C ALA A 115 -34.82 12.85 -0.97
N GLU A 116 -35.71 12.30 -1.78
CA GLU A 116 -35.72 12.53 -3.23
C GLU A 116 -35.89 14.01 -3.56
N LEU A 117 -36.89 14.67 -2.96
CA LEU A 117 -37.14 16.10 -3.17
C LEU A 117 -35.96 16.96 -2.75
N ARG A 118 -35.31 16.63 -1.61
CA ARG A 118 -34.09 17.29 -1.15
C ARG A 118 -32.95 17.10 -2.14
N ALA A 119 -32.76 15.91 -2.67
CA ALA A 119 -31.74 15.64 -3.69
C ALA A 119 -32.02 16.40 -5.01
N GLN A 120 -33.28 16.51 -5.42
CA GLN A 120 -33.68 17.30 -6.59
C GLN A 120 -33.40 18.79 -6.38
N ASP A 121 -33.65 19.34 -5.19
CA ASP A 121 -33.35 20.73 -4.85
C ASP A 121 -31.84 20.98 -4.84
N LEU A 122 -31.05 20.11 -4.22
CA LEU A 122 -29.58 20.19 -4.24
C LEU A 122 -29.01 20.12 -5.67
N LEU A 123 -29.60 19.28 -6.53
CA LEU A 123 -29.22 19.23 -7.95
C LEU A 123 -29.47 20.57 -8.65
N LYS A 124 -30.61 21.23 -8.38
CA LYS A 124 -30.92 22.56 -8.94
C LYS A 124 -29.90 23.59 -8.46
N GLN A 125 -29.59 23.58 -7.17
CA GLN A 125 -28.57 24.48 -6.60
C GLN A 125 -27.20 24.23 -7.20
N ALA A 126 -26.79 22.96 -7.34
CA ALA A 126 -25.50 22.58 -7.92
C ALA A 126 -25.35 23.00 -9.40
N LYS A 127 -26.48 23.01 -10.15
CA LYS A 127 -26.50 23.42 -11.56
C LYS A 127 -26.71 24.92 -11.77
N ALA A 128 -26.92 25.69 -10.73
CA ALA A 128 -27.07 27.14 -10.84
C ALA A 128 -25.76 27.80 -11.30
N ALA A 129 -25.89 28.88 -12.07
CA ALA A 129 -24.73 29.61 -12.55
C ALA A 129 -23.86 30.11 -11.38
N GLY A 130 -22.57 29.81 -11.40
CA GLY A 130 -21.63 30.19 -10.34
C GLY A 130 -21.72 29.35 -9.05
N ALA A 131 -22.47 28.25 -9.04
CA ALA A 131 -22.54 27.37 -7.87
C ALA A 131 -21.19 26.74 -7.55
N ASP A 132 -20.84 26.75 -6.26
CA ASP A 132 -19.69 26.00 -5.73
C ASP A 132 -20.17 24.62 -5.26
N PHE A 133 -19.95 23.60 -6.08
CA PHE A 133 -20.32 22.23 -5.77
C PHE A 133 -19.66 21.73 -4.48
N ALA A 134 -18.39 22.09 -4.27
CA ALA A 134 -17.65 21.63 -3.09
C ALA A 134 -18.18 22.28 -1.80
N ALA A 135 -18.61 23.56 -1.85
CA ALA A 135 -19.28 24.21 -0.73
C ALA A 135 -20.63 23.54 -0.42
N LEU A 136 -21.43 23.23 -1.44
CA LEU A 136 -22.70 22.52 -1.28
C LEU A 136 -22.46 21.13 -0.68
N ALA A 137 -21.44 20.39 -1.15
CA ALA A 137 -21.10 19.09 -0.61
C ALA A 137 -20.68 19.17 0.86
N ARG A 138 -19.82 20.10 1.24
CA ARG A 138 -19.43 20.32 2.65
C ARG A 138 -20.63 20.62 3.54
N GLN A 139 -21.59 21.36 3.04
CA GLN A 139 -22.77 21.77 3.83
C GLN A 139 -23.82 20.66 3.90
N HIS A 140 -24.10 19.98 2.80
CA HIS A 140 -25.31 19.17 2.65
C HIS A 140 -25.06 17.68 2.45
N SER A 141 -23.84 17.24 2.07
CA SER A 141 -23.55 15.82 1.90
C SER A 141 -23.60 15.08 3.24
N GLU A 142 -24.16 13.90 3.20
CA GLU A 142 -24.23 12.95 4.32
C GLU A 142 -23.23 11.79 4.15
N ASP A 143 -22.32 11.92 3.17
CA ASP A 143 -21.16 11.04 3.04
C ASP A 143 -19.98 11.54 3.87
N GLU A 144 -19.79 10.95 5.03
CA GLU A 144 -18.73 11.35 5.97
C GLU A 144 -17.32 11.20 5.39
N GLY A 145 -17.15 10.28 4.43
CA GLY A 145 -15.85 10.00 3.80
C GLY A 145 -15.35 11.13 2.91
N SER A 146 -16.26 11.79 2.18
CA SER A 146 -15.88 12.82 1.19
C SER A 146 -16.39 14.24 1.54
N LYS A 147 -17.35 14.36 2.44
CA LYS A 147 -17.99 15.63 2.81
C LYS A 147 -16.98 16.74 3.12
N SER A 148 -16.03 16.49 4.00
CA SER A 148 -15.03 17.48 4.43
C SER A 148 -14.14 17.94 3.27
N GLY A 149 -13.87 17.07 2.30
CA GLY A 149 -13.17 17.33 1.05
C GLY A 149 -14.02 17.98 -0.04
N GLY A 150 -15.27 18.38 0.27
CA GLY A 150 -16.18 18.95 -0.74
C GLY A 150 -16.77 17.91 -1.67
N GLY A 151 -16.94 16.67 -1.18
CA GLY A 151 -17.48 15.56 -1.93
C GLY A 151 -16.49 14.90 -2.89
N ASP A 152 -15.21 15.24 -2.83
CA ASP A 152 -14.19 14.74 -3.74
C ASP A 152 -13.91 13.23 -3.51
N LEU A 153 -14.07 12.44 -4.57
CA LEU A 153 -13.77 11.00 -4.62
C LEU A 153 -12.47 10.70 -5.37
N GLY A 154 -11.83 11.73 -5.95
CA GLY A 154 -10.67 11.55 -6.80
C GLY A 154 -10.99 10.88 -8.14
N TRP A 155 -10.01 10.16 -8.68
CA TRP A 155 -10.14 9.44 -9.93
C TRP A 155 -10.84 8.10 -9.71
N VAL A 156 -12.03 7.98 -10.27
CA VAL A 156 -12.85 6.75 -10.24
C VAL A 156 -12.63 5.99 -11.54
N SER A 157 -12.30 4.69 -11.42
CA SER A 157 -12.14 3.76 -12.55
C SER A 157 -13.37 2.86 -12.65
N LYS A 158 -13.70 2.42 -13.85
CA LYS A 158 -14.77 1.46 -14.10
C LYS A 158 -14.31 0.04 -13.79
N ASN A 159 -14.36 -0.33 -12.53
CA ASN A 159 -13.81 -1.60 -12.03
C ASN A 159 -14.69 -2.33 -11.02
N GLY A 160 -15.95 -1.90 -10.86
CA GLY A 160 -16.92 -2.50 -9.95
C GLY A 160 -16.68 -2.21 -8.45
N GLN A 161 -15.81 -1.27 -8.10
CA GLN A 161 -15.60 -0.87 -6.71
C GLN A 161 -16.74 0.00 -6.18
N MET A 162 -17.45 0.70 -7.06
CA MET A 162 -18.60 1.51 -6.70
C MET A 162 -19.88 0.71 -6.92
N VAL A 163 -20.96 1.09 -6.21
CA VAL A 163 -22.28 0.50 -6.48
C VAL A 163 -22.72 0.81 -7.91
N LYS A 164 -23.27 -0.19 -8.56
CA LYS A 164 -23.54 -0.15 -10.01
C LYS A 164 -24.32 1.09 -10.49
N PRO A 165 -25.41 1.54 -9.83
CA PRO A 165 -26.14 2.75 -10.29
C PRO A 165 -25.25 4.01 -10.24
N PHE A 166 -24.37 4.13 -9.26
CA PHE A 166 -23.43 5.24 -9.14
C PHE A 166 -22.36 5.18 -10.22
N GLU A 167 -21.73 4.00 -10.40
CA GLU A 167 -20.69 3.79 -11.41
C GLU A 167 -21.24 4.08 -12.81
N ASP A 168 -22.39 3.52 -13.16
CA ASP A 168 -23.04 3.76 -14.46
C ASP A 168 -23.29 5.26 -14.69
N ALA A 169 -23.74 5.98 -13.66
CA ALA A 169 -23.96 7.42 -13.75
C ALA A 169 -22.67 8.21 -13.92
N VAL A 170 -21.59 7.87 -13.20
CA VAL A 170 -20.29 8.50 -13.35
C VAL A 170 -19.80 8.36 -14.79
N PHE A 171 -19.87 7.15 -15.37
CA PHE A 171 -19.33 6.87 -16.71
C PHE A 171 -20.22 7.29 -17.88
N THR A 172 -21.49 7.65 -17.62
CA THR A 172 -22.40 8.25 -18.62
C THR A 172 -22.45 9.78 -18.55
N THR A 173 -21.97 10.39 -17.45
CA THR A 173 -21.97 11.84 -17.27
C THR A 173 -20.79 12.44 -18.03
N ALA A 174 -21.03 13.46 -18.85
CA ALA A 174 -19.96 14.15 -19.56
C ALA A 174 -19.04 14.92 -18.61
N ALA A 175 -17.74 15.01 -18.94
CA ALA A 175 -16.81 15.82 -18.17
C ALA A 175 -17.24 17.31 -18.14
N GLY A 176 -17.03 17.96 -17.02
CA GLY A 176 -17.50 19.32 -16.74
C GLY A 176 -18.97 19.44 -16.40
N THR A 177 -19.72 18.32 -16.26
CA THR A 177 -21.18 18.34 -16.02
C THR A 177 -21.58 17.70 -14.71
N ILE A 178 -22.83 17.94 -14.31
CA ILE A 178 -23.45 17.42 -13.08
C ILE A 178 -24.68 16.60 -13.47
N SER A 179 -24.77 15.39 -12.94
CA SER A 179 -25.91 14.47 -13.13
C SER A 179 -26.56 14.11 -11.79
N GLY A 180 -27.72 13.46 -11.90
CA GLY A 180 -28.49 12.99 -10.78
C GLY A 180 -29.88 13.66 -10.72
N PRO A 181 -30.61 13.43 -9.61
CA PRO A 181 -30.26 12.53 -8.52
C PRO A 181 -30.32 11.06 -8.92
N ILE A 182 -29.30 10.30 -8.57
CA ILE A 182 -29.19 8.87 -8.85
C ILE A 182 -29.48 8.10 -7.57
N LYS A 183 -30.40 7.15 -7.62
CA LYS A 183 -30.75 6.31 -6.48
C LYS A 183 -29.82 5.12 -6.37
N SER A 184 -29.34 4.86 -5.16
CA SER A 184 -28.64 3.63 -4.77
C SER A 184 -29.17 3.10 -3.44
N ASP A 185 -28.61 2.02 -2.94
CA ASP A 185 -28.93 1.48 -1.62
C ASP A 185 -28.49 2.41 -0.46
N PHE A 186 -27.59 3.35 -0.72
CA PHE A 186 -27.15 4.36 0.27
C PHE A 186 -28.02 5.62 0.30
N GLY A 187 -28.80 5.84 -0.75
CA GLY A 187 -29.61 7.04 -0.89
C GLY A 187 -29.55 7.65 -2.29
N TRP A 188 -29.64 8.97 -2.33
CA TRP A 188 -29.65 9.75 -3.57
C TRP A 188 -28.30 10.46 -3.75
N HIS A 189 -27.70 10.34 -4.93
CA HIS A 189 -26.42 10.95 -5.27
C HIS A 189 -26.60 12.05 -6.32
N ILE A 190 -25.98 13.18 -6.09
CA ILE A 190 -25.71 14.20 -7.11
C ILE A 190 -24.22 14.07 -7.44
N ILE A 191 -23.91 13.89 -8.71
CA ILE A 191 -22.58 13.54 -9.18
C ILE A 191 -22.04 14.65 -10.08
N GLN A 192 -20.85 15.14 -9.80
CA GLN A 192 -20.10 16.04 -10.68
C GLN A 192 -18.89 15.26 -11.25
N VAL A 193 -18.80 15.17 -12.56
CA VAL A 193 -17.61 14.70 -13.25
C VAL A 193 -16.83 15.93 -13.70
N ARG A 194 -15.67 16.16 -13.11
CA ARG A 194 -14.82 17.33 -13.40
C ARG A 194 -13.98 17.11 -14.65
N GLU A 195 -13.33 15.96 -14.73
CA GLU A 195 -12.41 15.61 -15.80
C GLU A 195 -12.59 14.14 -16.19
N MET A 196 -12.10 13.79 -17.39
CA MET A 196 -12.07 12.42 -17.91
C MET A 196 -10.67 12.12 -18.46
N LYS A 197 -10.15 10.96 -18.12
CA LYS A 197 -9.04 10.32 -18.81
C LYS A 197 -9.59 9.16 -19.61
N PRO A 198 -9.49 9.18 -20.94
CA PRO A 198 -9.97 8.07 -21.76
C PRO A 198 -9.17 6.81 -21.44
N GLY A 199 -9.86 5.68 -21.43
CA GLY A 199 -9.19 4.39 -21.38
C GLY A 199 -8.29 4.19 -22.59
N ARG A 200 -7.19 3.48 -22.40
CA ARG A 200 -6.24 3.19 -23.45
C ARG A 200 -5.92 1.70 -23.45
N GLU A 201 -6.03 1.08 -24.59
CA GLU A 201 -5.50 -0.26 -24.82
C GLU A 201 -4.09 -0.13 -25.42
N MET A 202 -3.10 -0.76 -24.79
CA MET A 202 -1.75 -0.84 -25.34
C MET A 202 -1.76 -1.82 -26.50
N PRO A 203 -1.43 -1.41 -27.74
CA PRO A 203 -1.42 -2.30 -28.89
C PRO A 203 -0.39 -3.43 -28.70
N PHE A 204 -0.68 -4.59 -29.29
CA PHE A 204 0.20 -5.77 -29.25
C PHE A 204 1.67 -5.44 -29.53
N GLU A 205 1.95 -4.61 -30.54
CA GLU A 205 3.34 -4.25 -30.91
C GLU A 205 4.06 -3.48 -29.78
N GLN A 206 3.35 -2.73 -28.97
CA GLN A 206 3.92 -2.04 -27.80
C GLN A 206 4.06 -2.97 -26.60
N ALA A 207 3.17 -3.95 -26.47
CA ALA A 207 3.19 -4.96 -25.40
C ALA A 207 4.22 -6.09 -25.67
N ARG A 208 4.63 -6.28 -26.93
CA ARG A 208 5.52 -7.37 -27.36
C ARG A 208 6.77 -7.57 -26.48
N PRO A 209 7.57 -6.53 -26.16
CA PRO A 209 8.77 -6.73 -25.33
C PRO A 209 8.47 -7.31 -23.94
N GLU A 210 7.36 -6.89 -23.36
CA GLU A 210 6.91 -7.38 -22.05
C GLU A 210 6.45 -8.84 -22.15
N LEU A 211 5.70 -9.18 -23.20
CA LEU A 211 5.24 -10.54 -23.47
C LEU A 211 6.40 -11.51 -23.72
N GLU A 212 7.40 -11.08 -24.49
CA GLU A 212 8.62 -11.85 -24.73
C GLU A 212 9.36 -12.14 -23.42
N ARG A 213 9.48 -11.13 -22.55
CA ARG A 213 10.07 -11.29 -21.21
C ARG A 213 9.29 -12.28 -20.37
N MET A 214 7.96 -12.15 -20.30
CA MET A 214 7.09 -13.04 -19.52
C MET A 214 7.20 -14.49 -19.98
N LEU A 215 7.19 -14.74 -21.28
CA LEU A 215 7.32 -16.09 -21.83
C LEU A 215 8.72 -16.67 -21.60
N ALA A 216 9.76 -15.86 -21.69
CA ALA A 216 11.13 -16.28 -21.40
C ALA A 216 11.31 -16.62 -19.91
N GLU A 217 10.75 -15.84 -19.00
CA GLU A 217 10.75 -16.13 -17.56
C GLU A 217 10.00 -17.43 -17.25
N ALA A 218 8.80 -17.61 -17.81
CA ALA A 218 8.03 -18.83 -17.64
C ALA A 218 8.73 -20.07 -18.20
N ALA A 219 9.45 -19.94 -19.32
CA ALA A 219 10.22 -21.03 -19.89
C ALA A 219 11.43 -21.40 -19.03
N ARG A 220 12.14 -20.40 -18.46
CA ARG A 220 13.24 -20.64 -17.49
C ARG A 220 12.75 -21.34 -16.23
N GLU A 221 11.62 -20.89 -15.69
CA GLU A 221 11.04 -21.48 -14.49
C GLU A 221 10.67 -22.96 -14.71
N ARG A 222 10.15 -23.31 -15.87
CA ARG A 222 9.88 -24.72 -16.22
C ARG A 222 11.15 -25.56 -16.23
N VAL A 223 12.21 -25.08 -16.90
CA VAL A 223 13.49 -25.81 -16.97
C VAL A 223 14.14 -25.93 -15.58
N TYR A 224 13.91 -24.97 -14.69
CA TYR A 224 14.43 -25.01 -13.32
C TYR A 224 13.68 -26.01 -12.43
N ASN A 225 12.38 -26.21 -12.67
CA ASN A 225 11.51 -27.08 -11.86
C ASN A 225 11.46 -28.54 -12.35
N ASP A 226 11.87 -28.80 -13.59
CA ASP A 226 11.98 -30.15 -14.19
C ASP A 226 13.36 -30.79 -13.88
#